data_542690a7a426c8d78c6200252d5fd042
#
_entry.id   542690a7a426c8d78c6200252d5fd042
#
_cell.length_a   1.000
_cell.length_b   1.000
_cell.length_c   1.000
_cell.angle_alpha   90.00
_cell.angle_beta   90.00
_cell.angle_gamma   90.00
#
_symmetry.space_group_name_H-M   'P 1'
#
loop_
_entity.id
_entity.type
_entity.pdbx_description
1 polymer ?
#
loop_
_entity_poly.entity_id
_entity_poly.type
_entity_poly.pdbx_seq_one_letter_code
_entity_poly.pdbx_strand_id
1 'polypeptide(L)'
;MKTLVVLLGPTGVGKTELSLSLAEALGCPILNCDSRQLFSDLKIGTAAPTDDQLKRVKHYFVGTLALDDYYSAAQYETDALRCIATEFQQRDTLLLSGGSMMYIDAVCQGIDDIPTISDEVRTSVKQRLANEGLEALTLELKRLDPDYYAEVDKKNTRRVVHALEVCLMSGGTYTALRKRQPKQRDFRILKIGLNRPREELFQRINARVDDMMQHGLLDEVRRLLPHREANALNTVGYKELFRVLDGEWPLEMAVERIKKNTRVYAKKQLTWFQHDTTIRWFHPDEQQHILDYVRENVA
;
A
#
# COMPACT_ATOMS: atom_id res chain seq x y z
N MET A 1 21.56 -18.89 -2.91
CA MET A 1 20.46 -18.54 -3.87
C MET A 1 19.88 -17.19 -3.50
N LYS A 2 19.66 -16.25 -4.44
CA LYS A 2 19.10 -14.94 -4.12
C LYS A 2 17.71 -15.06 -3.51
N THR A 3 17.49 -14.45 -2.34
CA THR A 3 16.23 -14.57 -1.59
C THR A 3 15.71 -13.20 -1.17
N LEU A 4 14.46 -12.89 -1.53
CA LEU A 4 13.73 -11.73 -1.01
C LEU A 4 12.86 -12.19 0.17
N VAL A 5 13.21 -11.73 1.36
CA VAL A 5 12.39 -11.89 2.56
C VAL A 5 11.31 -10.81 2.54
N VAL A 6 10.05 -11.20 2.67
CA VAL A 6 8.90 -10.28 2.66
C VAL A 6 8.26 -10.29 4.03
N LEU A 7 8.46 -9.22 4.79
CA LEU A 7 7.84 -9.01 6.10
C LEU A 7 6.56 -8.20 5.93
N LEU A 8 5.43 -8.85 6.07
CA LEU A 8 4.13 -8.26 5.84
C LEU A 8 3.19 -8.38 7.06
N GLY A 9 2.11 -7.64 7.04
CA GLY A 9 1.09 -7.68 8.10
C GLY A 9 0.31 -6.37 8.18
N PRO A 10 -0.72 -6.33 9.02
CA PRO A 10 -1.59 -5.15 9.13
C PRO A 10 -0.87 -3.96 9.73
N THR A 11 -1.43 -2.77 9.50
CA THR A 11 -0.98 -1.56 10.20
C THR A 11 -1.15 -1.75 11.72
N GLY A 12 -0.21 -1.21 12.51
CA GLY A 12 -0.21 -1.33 13.97
C GLY A 12 0.33 -2.65 14.55
N VAL A 13 0.66 -3.65 13.71
CA VAL A 13 1.11 -4.98 14.18
C VAL A 13 2.50 -4.98 14.81
N GLY A 14 3.39 -4.05 14.43
CA GLY A 14 4.77 -3.97 14.96
C GLY A 14 5.86 -4.27 13.94
N LYS A 15 5.62 -4.12 12.64
CA LYS A 15 6.60 -4.41 11.58
C LYS A 15 7.89 -3.59 11.69
N THR A 16 7.81 -2.31 12.05
CA THR A 16 8.93 -1.37 11.92
C THR A 16 10.16 -1.82 12.72
N GLU A 17 10.05 -2.05 14.02
CA GLU A 17 11.20 -2.48 14.83
C GLU A 17 11.72 -3.86 14.42
N LEU A 18 10.83 -4.79 14.12
CA LEU A 18 11.23 -6.10 13.66
C LEU A 18 11.95 -6.04 12.31
N SER A 19 11.51 -5.19 11.38
CA SER A 19 12.19 -5.01 10.08
C SER A 19 13.60 -4.44 10.25
N LEU A 20 13.81 -3.51 11.18
CA LEU A 20 15.12 -2.99 11.51
C LEU A 20 16.03 -4.08 12.07
N SER A 21 15.55 -4.82 13.08
CA SER A 21 16.33 -5.92 13.69
C SER A 21 16.69 -7.02 12.68
N LEU A 22 15.75 -7.38 11.80
CA LEU A 22 16.01 -8.36 10.73
C LEU A 22 17.03 -7.82 9.71
N ALA A 23 16.88 -6.58 9.28
CA ALA A 23 17.80 -5.97 8.31
C ALA A 23 19.21 -5.85 8.85
N GLU A 24 19.38 -5.45 10.12
CA GLU A 24 20.67 -5.42 10.82
C GLU A 24 21.29 -6.82 10.90
N ALA A 25 20.50 -7.82 11.29
CA ALA A 25 20.98 -9.20 11.42
C ALA A 25 21.31 -9.87 10.08
N LEU A 26 20.67 -9.45 8.99
CA LEU A 26 20.92 -9.95 7.62
C LEU A 26 21.93 -9.10 6.85
N GLY A 27 22.33 -7.95 7.37
CA GLY A 27 23.24 -7.02 6.70
C GLY A 27 22.65 -6.47 5.39
N CYS A 28 21.33 -6.23 5.32
CA CYS A 28 20.66 -5.81 4.10
C CYS A 28 19.85 -4.52 4.29
N PRO A 29 19.57 -3.76 3.22
CA PRO A 29 18.65 -2.64 3.28
C PRO A 29 17.20 -3.12 3.40
N ILE A 30 16.32 -2.20 3.79
CA ILE A 30 14.87 -2.39 3.75
C ILE A 30 14.31 -1.75 2.48
N LEU A 31 13.59 -2.52 1.68
CA LEU A 31 12.72 -2.00 0.63
C LEU A 31 11.34 -1.76 1.27
N ASN A 32 10.98 -0.50 1.44
CA ASN A 32 9.69 -0.15 2.03
C ASN A 32 8.55 -0.42 1.06
N CYS A 33 7.51 -1.09 1.55
CA CYS A 33 6.34 -1.46 0.77
C CYS A 33 5.07 -0.86 1.39
N ASP A 34 5.11 0.45 1.67
CA ASP A 34 3.96 1.24 2.09
C ASP A 34 3.72 2.37 1.08
N SER A 35 2.56 2.34 0.42
CA SER A 35 2.22 3.27 -0.67
C SER A 35 2.03 4.72 -0.21
N ARG A 36 2.01 5.01 1.08
CA ARG A 36 1.87 6.37 1.61
C ARG A 36 3.17 6.91 2.16
N GLN A 37 4.04 6.06 2.68
CA GLN A 37 5.37 6.46 3.14
C GLN A 37 6.34 6.83 2.01
N LEU A 38 5.97 6.62 0.76
CA LEU A 38 6.69 7.12 -0.42
C LEU A 38 6.75 8.65 -0.47
N PHE A 39 5.70 9.32 0.02
CA PHE A 39 5.56 10.76 -0.09
C PHE A 39 6.28 11.49 1.06
N SER A 40 7.19 12.42 0.71
CA SER A 40 8.06 13.13 1.66
C SER A 40 7.33 13.94 2.72
N ASP A 41 6.14 14.42 2.38
CA ASP A 41 5.34 15.30 3.24
C ASP A 41 4.42 14.55 4.20
N LEU A 42 4.25 13.22 4.01
CA LEU A 42 3.35 12.38 4.81
C LEU A 42 4.14 11.60 5.86
N LYS A 43 4.57 12.26 6.92
CA LYS A 43 5.43 11.65 7.95
C LYS A 43 4.62 11.08 9.12
N ILE A 44 3.84 11.93 9.80
CA ILE A 44 3.13 11.55 11.03
C ILE A 44 1.95 10.63 10.70
N GLY A 45 1.07 11.04 9.79
CA GLY A 45 -0.15 10.30 9.47
C GLY A 45 0.09 8.94 8.83
N THR A 46 1.28 8.70 8.28
CA THR A 46 1.70 7.41 7.73
C THR A 46 2.58 6.60 8.70
N ALA A 47 3.00 7.22 9.82
CA ALA A 47 4.05 6.73 10.70
C ALA A 47 5.28 6.29 9.90
N ALA A 48 5.78 7.16 9.04
CA ALA A 48 7.01 6.95 8.29
C ALA A 48 8.18 6.70 9.26
N PRO A 49 9.20 5.97 8.84
CA PRO A 49 10.41 5.78 9.64
C PRO A 49 11.00 7.11 10.08
N THR A 50 11.42 7.19 11.34
CA THR A 50 12.09 8.37 11.90
C THR A 50 13.51 8.51 11.34
N ASP A 51 14.09 9.72 11.45
CA ASP A 51 15.47 9.96 11.01
C ASP A 51 16.48 9.02 11.70
N ASP A 52 16.23 8.65 12.97
CA ASP A 52 17.10 7.72 13.68
C ASP A 52 16.95 6.28 13.17
N GLN A 53 15.73 5.88 12.80
CA GLN A 53 15.50 4.58 12.16
C GLN A 53 16.14 4.51 10.76
N LEU A 54 16.07 5.61 10.00
CA LEU A 54 16.71 5.73 8.68
C LEU A 54 18.24 5.70 8.75
N LYS A 55 18.85 6.22 9.84
CA LYS A 55 20.30 6.13 10.10
C LYS A 55 20.76 4.72 10.46
N ARG A 56 19.92 3.92 11.15
CA ARG A 56 20.25 2.55 11.55
C ARG A 56 20.37 1.61 10.34
N VAL A 57 19.41 1.70 9.43
CA VAL A 57 19.34 0.83 8.24
C VAL A 57 18.99 1.66 7.02
N LYS A 58 19.64 1.41 5.89
CA LYS A 58 19.26 2.03 4.62
C LYS A 58 17.86 1.61 4.21
N HIS A 59 16.99 2.58 3.92
CA HIS A 59 15.66 2.36 3.39
C HIS A 59 15.56 2.85 1.94
N TYR A 60 14.90 2.07 1.11
CA TYR A 60 14.42 2.48 -0.21
C TYR A 60 12.93 2.76 -0.14
N PHE A 61 12.44 3.63 -1.00
CA PHE A 61 11.01 3.96 -1.13
C PHE A 61 10.38 4.59 0.12
N VAL A 62 11.12 5.48 0.79
CA VAL A 62 10.63 6.32 1.88
C VAL A 62 10.91 7.78 1.54
N GLY A 63 9.85 8.61 1.48
CA GLY A 63 9.96 10.04 1.22
C GLY A 63 10.61 10.40 -0.12
N THR A 64 10.40 9.60 -1.15
CA THR A 64 11.02 9.74 -2.48
C THR A 64 10.15 10.46 -3.50
N LEU A 65 8.90 10.74 -3.18
CA LEU A 65 7.91 11.36 -4.06
C LEU A 65 7.38 12.66 -3.47
N ALA A 66 7.06 13.61 -4.35
CA ALA A 66 6.25 14.77 -4.02
C ALA A 66 4.75 14.42 -3.99
N LEU A 67 3.92 15.24 -3.35
CA LEU A 67 2.48 14.98 -3.18
C LEU A 67 1.73 14.83 -4.51
N ASP A 68 2.14 15.59 -5.51
CA ASP A 68 1.48 15.64 -6.82
C ASP A 68 2.01 14.57 -7.79
N ASP A 69 3.04 13.80 -7.38
CA ASP A 69 3.56 12.71 -8.20
C ASP A 69 2.53 11.60 -8.35
N TYR A 70 2.30 11.19 -9.59
CA TYR A 70 1.55 9.98 -9.85
C TYR A 70 2.45 8.76 -9.71
N TYR A 71 2.04 7.82 -8.85
CA TYR A 71 2.79 6.60 -8.65
C TYR A 71 1.87 5.40 -8.49
N SER A 72 1.96 4.46 -9.40
CA SER A 72 1.11 3.27 -9.47
C SER A 72 1.83 2.03 -8.91
N ALA A 73 1.05 0.94 -8.69
CA ALA A 73 1.64 -0.34 -8.32
C ALA A 73 2.54 -0.92 -9.42
N ALA A 74 2.28 -0.59 -10.70
CA ALA A 74 3.13 -0.98 -11.83
C ALA A 74 4.48 -0.26 -11.83
N GLN A 75 4.49 1.04 -11.53
CA GLN A 75 5.73 1.79 -11.34
C GLN A 75 6.52 1.26 -10.15
N TYR A 76 5.82 0.99 -9.03
CA TYR A 76 6.46 0.38 -7.87
C TYR A 76 7.07 -0.99 -8.20
N GLU A 77 6.38 -1.87 -8.94
CA GLU A 77 6.93 -3.16 -9.41
C GLU A 77 8.23 -2.94 -10.18
N THR A 78 8.20 -2.05 -11.18
CA THR A 78 9.36 -1.77 -12.03
C THR A 78 10.55 -1.25 -11.22
N ASP A 79 10.33 -0.26 -10.37
CA ASP A 79 11.40 0.38 -9.59
C ASP A 79 11.92 -0.54 -8.48
N ALA A 80 11.03 -1.29 -7.82
CA ALA A 80 11.42 -2.25 -6.80
C ALA A 80 12.25 -3.40 -7.39
N LEU A 81 11.85 -3.95 -8.54
CA LEU A 81 12.60 -5.01 -9.21
C LEU A 81 13.98 -4.52 -9.70
N ARG A 82 14.07 -3.28 -10.19
CA ARG A 82 15.36 -2.67 -10.54
C ARG A 82 16.26 -2.52 -9.32
N CYS A 83 15.72 -2.03 -8.21
CA CYS A 83 16.43 -1.92 -6.94
C CYS A 83 16.90 -3.29 -6.43
N ILE A 84 16.03 -4.29 -6.45
CA ILE A 84 16.32 -5.68 -6.06
C ILE A 84 17.46 -6.25 -6.92
N ALA A 85 17.40 -6.09 -8.24
CA ALA A 85 18.44 -6.58 -9.15
C ALA A 85 19.80 -5.95 -8.87
N THR A 86 19.84 -4.64 -8.57
CA THR A 86 21.06 -3.92 -8.21
C THR A 86 21.63 -4.40 -6.88
N GLU A 87 20.80 -4.50 -5.84
CA GLU A 87 21.25 -4.92 -4.51
C GLU A 87 21.66 -6.39 -4.47
N PHE A 88 21.05 -7.26 -5.27
CA PHE A 88 21.46 -8.65 -5.41
C PHE A 88 22.81 -8.86 -6.10
N GLN A 89 23.42 -7.84 -6.68
CA GLN A 89 24.82 -7.92 -7.14
C GLN A 89 25.82 -7.96 -5.97
N GLN A 90 25.43 -7.42 -4.80
CA GLN A 90 26.31 -7.27 -3.65
C GLN A 90 25.96 -8.20 -2.47
N ARG A 91 24.77 -8.81 -2.47
CA ARG A 91 24.28 -9.63 -1.36
C ARG A 91 23.29 -10.70 -1.85
N ASP A 92 23.06 -11.71 -1.02
CA ASP A 92 22.17 -12.83 -1.37
C ASP A 92 20.78 -12.71 -0.75
N THR A 93 20.61 -11.83 0.25
CA THR A 93 19.33 -11.65 0.94
C THR A 93 18.94 -10.18 0.97
N LEU A 94 17.67 -9.90 0.71
CA LEU A 94 17.05 -8.57 0.82
C LEU A 94 15.77 -8.65 1.64
N LEU A 95 15.38 -7.52 2.24
CA LEU A 95 14.15 -7.41 3.03
C LEU A 95 13.18 -6.41 2.39
N LEU A 96 11.99 -6.89 2.01
CA LEU A 96 10.83 -6.08 1.66
C LEU A 96 9.91 -6.00 2.87
N SER A 97 9.57 -4.81 3.35
CA SER A 97 8.72 -4.64 4.54
C SER A 97 7.60 -3.66 4.30
N GLY A 98 6.37 -4.03 4.63
CA GLY A 98 5.24 -3.13 4.53
C GLY A 98 3.87 -3.77 4.67
N GLY A 99 2.84 -3.00 4.34
CA GLY A 99 1.44 -3.42 4.45
C GLY A 99 0.58 -3.11 3.23
N SER A 100 1.14 -2.53 2.17
CA SER A 100 0.40 -2.22 0.94
C SER A 100 0.23 -3.48 0.10
N MET A 101 -0.95 -4.08 0.19
CA MET A 101 -1.31 -5.35 -0.45
C MET A 101 -0.92 -5.39 -1.94
N MET A 102 -1.36 -4.39 -2.71
CA MET A 102 -1.08 -4.32 -4.15
C MET A 102 0.41 -4.19 -4.47
N TYR A 103 1.21 -3.53 -3.61
CA TYR A 103 2.65 -3.38 -3.82
C TYR A 103 3.39 -4.69 -3.53
N ILE A 104 2.98 -5.40 -2.47
CA ILE A 104 3.53 -6.73 -2.16
C ILE A 104 3.23 -7.69 -3.31
N ASP A 105 1.98 -7.74 -3.78
CA ASP A 105 1.60 -8.60 -4.89
C ASP A 105 2.34 -8.23 -6.18
N ALA A 106 2.49 -6.93 -6.46
CA ALA A 106 3.24 -6.44 -7.62
C ALA A 106 4.69 -6.96 -7.64
N VAL A 107 5.40 -6.88 -6.50
CA VAL A 107 6.77 -7.40 -6.42
C VAL A 107 6.81 -8.91 -6.42
N CYS A 108 5.91 -9.57 -5.70
CA CYS A 108 5.97 -11.03 -5.51
C CYS A 108 5.43 -11.83 -6.71
N GLN A 109 4.30 -11.39 -7.25
CA GLN A 109 3.56 -12.13 -8.28
C GLN A 109 3.54 -11.40 -9.62
N GLY A 110 3.84 -10.08 -9.61
CA GLY A 110 3.63 -9.22 -10.76
C GLY A 110 2.18 -8.78 -10.90
N ILE A 111 2.00 -7.71 -11.64
CA ILE A 111 0.67 -7.26 -12.05
C ILE A 111 0.56 -7.32 -13.57
N ASP A 112 -0.68 -7.38 -14.05
CA ASP A 112 -0.94 -7.40 -15.47
C ASP A 112 -0.41 -6.13 -16.16
N ASP A 113 0.05 -6.26 -17.38
CA ASP A 113 0.60 -5.16 -18.19
C ASP A 113 -0.56 -4.31 -18.74
N ILE A 114 -1.18 -3.54 -17.86
CA ILE A 114 -2.25 -2.61 -18.19
C ILE A 114 -1.61 -1.27 -18.57
N PRO A 115 -1.98 -0.67 -19.72
CA PRO A 115 -1.41 0.60 -20.15
C PRO A 115 -1.67 1.72 -19.11
N THR A 116 -0.70 2.61 -18.97
CA THR A 116 -0.87 3.82 -18.15
C THR A 116 -1.96 4.69 -18.79
N ILE A 117 -2.95 5.05 -18.00
CA ILE A 117 -4.06 5.90 -18.45
C ILE A 117 -3.56 7.33 -18.60
N SER A 118 -3.77 7.93 -19.75
CA SER A 118 -3.42 9.34 -19.98
C SER A 118 -4.30 10.28 -19.14
N ASP A 119 -3.78 11.47 -18.87
CA ASP A 119 -4.51 12.47 -18.09
C ASP A 119 -5.77 12.95 -18.82
N GLU A 120 -5.76 12.97 -20.16
CA GLU A 120 -6.92 13.33 -20.99
C GLU A 120 -8.05 12.32 -20.80
N VAL A 121 -7.76 11.01 -20.89
CA VAL A 121 -8.78 9.96 -20.69
C VAL A 121 -9.31 9.99 -19.26
N ARG A 122 -8.42 10.12 -18.28
CA ARG A 122 -8.80 10.20 -16.86
C ARG A 122 -9.69 11.40 -16.57
N THR A 123 -9.31 12.57 -17.07
CA THR A 123 -10.09 13.81 -16.91
C THR A 123 -11.45 13.70 -17.58
N SER A 124 -11.49 13.18 -18.80
CA SER A 124 -12.73 12.98 -19.57
C SER A 124 -13.68 12.04 -18.82
N VAL A 125 -13.20 10.87 -18.36
CA VAL A 125 -14.06 9.91 -17.63
C VAL A 125 -14.52 10.48 -16.28
N LYS A 126 -13.66 11.24 -15.59
CA LYS A 126 -14.03 11.93 -14.33
C LYS A 126 -15.12 12.97 -14.56
N GLN A 127 -15.04 13.78 -15.62
CA GLN A 127 -16.07 14.77 -15.99
C GLN A 127 -17.39 14.06 -16.36
N ARG A 128 -17.31 13.00 -17.14
CA ARG A 128 -18.47 12.21 -17.52
C ARG A 128 -19.14 11.56 -16.30
N LEU A 129 -18.35 11.04 -15.35
CA LEU A 129 -18.89 10.53 -14.09
C LEU A 129 -19.71 11.60 -13.33
N ALA A 130 -19.21 12.85 -13.32
CA ALA A 130 -19.89 13.95 -12.65
C ALA A 130 -21.18 14.38 -13.38
N ASN A 131 -21.19 14.36 -14.71
CA ASN A 131 -22.30 14.86 -15.53
C ASN A 131 -23.35 13.78 -15.84
N GLU A 132 -22.91 12.56 -16.14
CA GLU A 132 -23.77 11.47 -16.64
C GLU A 132 -24.11 10.45 -15.52
N GLY A 133 -23.31 10.43 -14.46
CA GLY A 133 -23.44 9.48 -13.35
C GLY A 133 -22.84 8.10 -13.61
N LEU A 134 -22.76 7.30 -12.56
CA LEU A 134 -22.13 5.95 -12.60
C LEU A 134 -22.90 4.97 -13.50
N GLU A 135 -24.19 5.09 -13.59
CA GLU A 135 -25.04 4.17 -14.37
C GLU A 135 -24.75 4.27 -15.88
N ALA A 136 -24.61 5.49 -16.41
CA ALA A 136 -24.26 5.70 -17.82
C ALA A 136 -22.90 5.09 -18.17
N LEU A 137 -21.88 5.32 -17.33
CA LEU A 137 -20.56 4.75 -17.50
C LEU A 137 -20.56 3.22 -17.40
N THR A 138 -21.40 2.67 -16.52
CA THR A 138 -21.56 1.22 -16.36
C THR A 138 -22.21 0.58 -17.59
N LEU A 139 -23.18 1.25 -18.22
CA LEU A 139 -23.78 0.80 -19.47
C LEU A 139 -22.82 0.87 -20.65
N GLU A 140 -21.94 1.87 -20.69
CA GLU A 140 -20.89 1.92 -21.69
C GLU A 140 -19.85 0.80 -21.50
N LEU A 141 -19.42 0.55 -20.26
CA LEU A 141 -18.56 -0.59 -19.93
C LEU A 141 -19.17 -1.91 -20.39
N LYS A 142 -20.50 -2.10 -20.27
CA LYS A 142 -21.22 -3.28 -20.77
C LYS A 142 -21.03 -3.46 -22.30
N ARG A 143 -20.95 -2.37 -23.05
CA ARG A 143 -20.75 -2.42 -24.51
C ARG A 143 -19.30 -2.71 -24.87
N LEU A 144 -18.35 -2.13 -24.13
CA LEU A 144 -16.93 -2.25 -24.42
C LEU A 144 -16.33 -3.55 -23.88
N ASP A 145 -16.78 -4.02 -22.72
CA ASP A 145 -16.29 -5.23 -22.06
C ASP A 145 -17.44 -5.94 -21.32
N PRO A 146 -18.26 -6.71 -22.05
CA PRO A 146 -19.40 -7.45 -21.46
C PRO A 146 -18.97 -8.43 -20.37
N ASP A 147 -17.79 -9.05 -20.51
CA ASP A 147 -17.30 -10.06 -19.58
C ASP A 147 -16.93 -9.41 -18.25
N TYR A 148 -16.20 -8.29 -18.29
CA TYR A 148 -15.92 -7.56 -17.05
C TYR A 148 -17.16 -6.94 -16.42
N TYR A 149 -18.10 -6.46 -17.22
CA TYR A 149 -19.38 -5.96 -16.72
C TYR A 149 -20.16 -7.03 -15.95
N ALA A 150 -20.08 -8.29 -16.38
CA ALA A 150 -20.74 -9.41 -15.66
C ALA A 150 -20.09 -9.68 -14.30
N GLU A 151 -18.75 -9.47 -14.19
CA GLU A 151 -17.95 -9.75 -12.99
C GLU A 151 -17.95 -8.60 -11.98
N VAL A 152 -17.92 -7.34 -12.46
CA VAL A 152 -17.67 -6.18 -11.62
C VAL A 152 -18.87 -5.86 -10.70
N ASP A 153 -18.55 -5.48 -9.45
CA ASP A 153 -19.55 -4.80 -8.60
C ASP A 153 -19.86 -3.41 -9.19
N LYS A 154 -21.04 -3.28 -9.77
CA LYS A 154 -21.52 -2.07 -10.46
C LYS A 154 -21.67 -0.86 -9.55
N LYS A 155 -21.73 -1.05 -8.23
CA LYS A 155 -21.73 0.02 -7.23
C LYS A 155 -20.33 0.49 -6.89
N ASN A 156 -19.29 -0.23 -7.31
CA ASN A 156 -17.92 0.14 -7.08
C ASN A 156 -17.42 1.11 -8.16
N THR A 157 -17.68 2.40 -7.95
CA THR A 157 -17.31 3.48 -8.88
C THR A 157 -15.86 3.39 -9.35
N ARG A 158 -14.92 3.09 -8.45
CA ARG A 158 -13.48 3.04 -8.81
C ARG A 158 -13.18 1.91 -9.79
N ARG A 159 -13.79 0.74 -9.62
CA ARG A 159 -13.56 -0.40 -10.51
C ARG A 159 -14.21 -0.21 -11.87
N VAL A 160 -15.43 0.35 -11.90
CA VAL A 160 -16.12 0.66 -13.16
C VAL A 160 -15.35 1.72 -13.94
N VAL A 161 -14.99 2.83 -13.31
CA VAL A 161 -14.24 3.93 -13.92
C VAL A 161 -12.90 3.43 -14.46
N HIS A 162 -12.11 2.72 -13.65
CA HIS A 162 -10.80 2.22 -14.07
C HIS A 162 -10.91 1.26 -15.27
N ALA A 163 -11.87 0.33 -15.28
CA ALA A 163 -12.06 -0.56 -16.42
C ALA A 163 -12.45 0.19 -17.69
N LEU A 164 -13.32 1.20 -17.56
CA LEU A 164 -13.72 2.04 -18.67
C LEU A 164 -12.53 2.85 -19.21
N GLU A 165 -11.73 3.46 -18.33
CA GLU A 165 -10.50 4.17 -18.71
C GLU A 165 -9.54 3.27 -19.49
N VAL A 166 -9.35 2.03 -19.02
CA VAL A 166 -8.49 1.05 -19.71
C VAL A 166 -9.04 0.70 -21.09
N CYS A 167 -10.35 0.43 -21.21
CA CYS A 167 -10.98 0.13 -22.50
C CYS A 167 -10.81 1.31 -23.49
N LEU A 168 -11.06 2.53 -23.04
CA LEU A 168 -10.92 3.73 -23.86
C LEU A 168 -9.47 4.01 -24.28
N MET A 169 -8.52 3.76 -23.37
CA MET A 169 -7.09 3.99 -23.63
C MET A 169 -6.50 2.94 -24.56
N SER A 170 -6.87 1.67 -24.38
CA SER A 170 -6.28 0.55 -25.13
C SER A 170 -7.00 0.25 -26.46
N GLY A 171 -8.24 0.69 -26.61
CA GLY A 171 -9.12 0.28 -27.71
C GLY A 171 -9.56 -1.18 -27.65
N GLY A 172 -9.23 -1.89 -26.55
CA GLY A 172 -9.57 -3.29 -26.29
C GLY A 172 -10.38 -3.47 -25.01
N THR A 173 -10.53 -4.74 -24.57
CA THR A 173 -11.24 -5.04 -23.32
C THR A 173 -10.28 -5.07 -22.13
N TYR A 174 -10.75 -4.60 -20.98
CA TYR A 174 -10.02 -4.76 -19.73
C TYR A 174 -9.82 -6.24 -19.36
N THR A 175 -10.81 -7.08 -19.66
CA THR A 175 -10.76 -8.54 -19.51
C THR A 175 -9.55 -9.16 -20.23
N ALA A 176 -9.29 -8.78 -21.47
CA ALA A 176 -8.18 -9.33 -22.26
C ALA A 176 -6.81 -8.95 -21.68
N LEU A 177 -6.70 -7.78 -21.04
CA LEU A 177 -5.47 -7.32 -20.40
C LEU A 177 -5.25 -7.94 -19.02
N ARG A 178 -6.30 -8.40 -18.36
CA ARG A 178 -6.24 -9.05 -17.03
C ARG A 178 -5.94 -10.54 -17.16
N LYS A 179 -4.68 -10.87 -17.41
CA LYS A 179 -4.24 -12.27 -17.54
C LYS A 179 -4.26 -13.03 -16.22
N ARG A 180 -4.12 -12.32 -15.08
CA ARG A 180 -4.07 -12.89 -13.72
C ARG A 180 -3.05 -14.02 -13.58
N GLN A 181 -1.97 -13.98 -14.36
CA GLN A 181 -0.92 -14.98 -14.32
C GLN A 181 0.26 -14.45 -13.54
N PRO A 182 0.73 -15.18 -12.49
CA PRO A 182 1.92 -14.78 -11.77
C PRO A 182 3.14 -14.72 -12.70
N LYS A 183 3.87 -13.61 -12.65
CA LYS A 183 5.15 -13.45 -13.33
C LYS A 183 6.23 -14.19 -12.54
N GLN A 184 7.05 -14.98 -13.23
CA GLN A 184 8.19 -15.64 -12.60
C GLN A 184 9.23 -14.62 -12.15
N ARG A 185 9.83 -14.84 -10.98
CA ARG A 185 10.93 -14.04 -10.45
C ARG A 185 12.22 -14.85 -10.47
N ASP A 186 13.34 -14.18 -10.75
CA ASP A 186 14.68 -14.80 -10.79
C ASP A 186 15.29 -14.98 -9.38
N PHE A 187 14.49 -14.85 -8.35
CA PHE A 187 14.86 -14.99 -6.95
C PHE A 187 13.77 -15.70 -6.16
N ARG A 188 14.18 -16.33 -5.08
CA ARG A 188 13.26 -16.96 -4.13
C ARG A 188 12.56 -15.90 -3.29
N ILE A 189 11.29 -16.14 -2.96
CA ILE A 189 10.49 -15.28 -2.09
C ILE A 189 10.14 -16.06 -0.82
N LEU A 190 10.53 -15.50 0.34
CA LEU A 190 10.21 -16.03 1.66
C LEU A 190 9.26 -15.06 2.36
N LYS A 191 7.99 -15.44 2.53
CA LYS A 191 6.97 -14.57 3.11
C LYS A 191 6.76 -14.86 4.59
N ILE A 192 6.87 -13.79 5.39
CA ILE A 192 6.65 -13.77 6.83
C ILE A 192 5.51 -12.82 7.14
N GLY A 193 4.41 -13.36 7.63
CA GLY A 193 3.26 -12.61 8.07
C GLY A 193 3.29 -12.34 9.57
N LEU A 194 3.02 -11.11 9.97
CA LEU A 194 2.83 -10.78 11.38
C LEU A 194 1.36 -10.63 11.71
N ASN A 195 0.95 -11.23 12.80
CA ASN A 195 -0.40 -11.08 13.33
C ASN A 195 -0.37 -11.03 14.86
N ARG A 196 -1.39 -10.39 15.44
CA ARG A 196 -1.66 -10.32 16.88
C ARG A 196 -3.12 -10.65 17.14
N PRO A 197 -3.49 -11.06 18.35
CA PRO A 197 -4.90 -11.13 18.76
C PRO A 197 -5.61 -9.81 18.44
N ARG A 198 -6.85 -9.93 17.96
CA ARG A 198 -7.62 -8.78 17.45
C ARG A 198 -7.71 -7.61 18.44
N GLU A 199 -7.92 -7.91 19.70
CA GLU A 199 -8.07 -6.91 20.74
C GLU A 199 -6.76 -6.13 20.94
N GLU A 200 -5.65 -6.83 21.02
CA GLU A 200 -4.33 -6.25 21.15
C GLU A 200 -3.99 -5.36 19.94
N LEU A 201 -4.23 -5.85 18.72
CA LEU A 201 -4.03 -5.06 17.50
C LEU A 201 -4.86 -3.77 17.52
N PHE A 202 -6.10 -3.86 17.97
CA PHE A 202 -6.99 -2.69 18.04
C PHE A 202 -6.58 -1.68 19.11
N GLN A 203 -6.11 -2.14 20.26
CA GLN A 203 -5.54 -1.26 21.30
C GLN A 203 -4.31 -0.52 20.78
N ARG A 204 -3.39 -1.22 20.11
CA ARG A 204 -2.20 -0.62 19.49
C ARG A 204 -2.54 0.38 18.39
N ILE A 205 -3.52 0.08 17.54
CA ILE A 205 -4.01 1.02 16.53
C ILE A 205 -4.56 2.29 17.19
N ASN A 206 -5.37 2.15 18.22
CA ASN A 206 -5.95 3.30 18.91
C ASN A 206 -4.86 4.15 19.57
N ALA A 207 -3.96 3.54 20.34
CA ALA A 207 -2.84 4.23 20.98
C ALA A 207 -1.94 4.96 19.97
N ARG A 208 -1.67 4.33 18.80
CA ARG A 208 -0.90 4.96 17.74
C ARG A 208 -1.59 6.20 17.15
N VAL A 209 -2.92 6.19 17.01
CA VAL A 209 -3.66 7.37 16.55
C VAL A 209 -3.58 8.50 17.58
N ASP A 210 -3.71 8.17 18.88
CA ASP A 210 -3.55 9.15 19.95
C ASP A 210 -2.13 9.75 19.95
N ASP A 211 -1.11 8.92 19.77
CA ASP A 211 0.28 9.33 19.63
C ASP A 211 0.51 10.24 18.42
N MET A 212 -0.04 9.90 17.25
CA MET A 212 0.01 10.75 16.06
C MET A 212 -0.59 12.13 16.31
N MET A 213 -1.72 12.20 17.02
CA MET A 213 -2.35 13.48 17.37
C MET A 213 -1.47 14.31 18.31
N GLN A 214 -0.85 13.68 19.31
CA GLN A 214 0.09 14.35 20.23
C GLN A 214 1.34 14.87 19.52
N HIS A 215 1.82 14.15 18.48
CA HIS A 215 2.98 14.55 17.68
C HIS A 215 2.65 15.50 16.53
N GLY A 216 1.45 16.06 16.49
CA GLY A 216 1.10 17.14 15.57
C GLY A 216 0.50 16.71 14.23
N LEU A 217 -0.21 15.59 14.17
CA LEU A 217 -0.90 15.14 12.96
C LEU A 217 -1.85 16.23 12.41
N LEU A 218 -2.57 16.95 13.28
CA LEU A 218 -3.46 18.02 12.84
C LEU A 218 -2.69 19.16 12.14
N ASP A 219 -1.50 19.48 12.63
CA ASP A 219 -0.66 20.52 12.03
C ASP A 219 -0.03 20.05 10.71
N GLU A 220 0.33 18.76 10.62
CA GLU A 220 0.72 18.16 9.33
C GLU A 220 -0.42 18.31 8.31
N VAL A 221 -1.64 17.93 8.66
CA VAL A 221 -2.82 18.03 7.76
C VAL A 221 -3.14 19.49 7.39
N ARG A 222 -2.98 20.42 8.34
CA ARG A 222 -3.20 21.86 8.08
C ARG A 222 -2.22 22.41 7.04
N ARG A 223 -0.94 22.01 7.11
CA ARG A 223 0.05 22.42 6.10
C ARG A 223 -0.26 21.84 4.71
N LEU A 224 -0.90 20.68 4.65
CA LEU A 224 -1.24 19.99 3.42
C LEU A 224 -2.61 20.37 2.83
N LEU A 225 -3.34 21.26 3.49
CA LEU A 225 -4.67 21.70 3.05
C LEU A 225 -4.70 22.25 1.60
N PRO A 226 -3.69 23.00 1.12
CA PRO A 226 -3.66 23.44 -0.28
C PRO A 226 -3.61 22.31 -1.31
N HIS A 227 -3.12 21.14 -0.90
CA HIS A 227 -2.97 19.93 -1.75
C HIS A 227 -4.04 18.88 -1.49
N ARG A 228 -5.15 19.21 -0.81
CA ARG A 228 -6.16 18.24 -0.33
C ARG A 228 -6.72 17.31 -1.40
N GLU A 229 -6.68 17.71 -2.66
CA GLU A 229 -7.15 16.91 -3.79
C GLU A 229 -6.10 15.88 -4.30
N ALA A 230 -4.86 15.96 -3.83
CA ALA A 230 -3.81 15.02 -4.20
C ALA A 230 -4.20 13.60 -3.79
N ASN A 231 -3.96 12.63 -4.69
CA ASN A 231 -4.29 11.23 -4.44
C ASN A 231 -3.57 10.66 -3.21
N ALA A 232 -2.38 11.16 -2.90
CA ALA A 232 -1.61 10.80 -1.72
C ALA A 232 -2.40 11.04 -0.42
N LEU A 233 -3.19 12.12 -0.37
CA LEU A 233 -3.98 12.54 0.80
C LEU A 233 -5.35 11.83 0.89
N ASN A 234 -5.72 11.04 -0.13
CA ASN A 234 -6.93 10.23 -0.10
C ASN A 234 -6.75 8.98 0.80
N THR A 235 -6.40 9.18 2.04
CA THR A 235 -6.10 8.11 3.00
C THR A 235 -6.66 8.42 4.39
N VAL A 236 -6.71 7.40 5.26
CA VAL A 236 -7.18 7.54 6.65
C VAL A 236 -6.25 8.48 7.43
N GLY A 237 -6.81 9.30 8.25
CA GLY A 237 -6.15 10.36 9.01
C GLY A 237 -6.36 11.71 8.36
N TYR A 238 -5.95 11.88 7.11
CA TYR A 238 -6.03 13.15 6.40
C TYR A 238 -7.47 13.53 6.05
N LYS A 239 -8.24 12.61 5.50
CA LYS A 239 -9.64 12.86 5.11
C LYS A 239 -10.51 13.29 6.27
N GLU A 240 -10.36 12.63 7.41
CA GLU A 240 -11.14 12.92 8.59
C GLU A 240 -10.77 14.28 9.16
N LEU A 241 -9.46 14.62 9.17
CA LEU A 241 -9.00 15.91 9.68
C LEU A 241 -9.28 17.07 8.73
N PHE A 242 -9.34 16.85 7.41
CA PHE A 242 -9.84 17.89 6.50
C PHE A 242 -11.28 18.31 6.84
N ARG A 243 -12.15 17.38 7.24
CA ARG A 243 -13.50 17.74 7.70
C ARG A 243 -13.52 18.55 8.98
N VAL A 244 -12.52 18.37 9.84
CA VAL A 244 -12.36 19.23 11.03
C VAL A 244 -11.95 20.65 10.60
N LEU A 245 -11.02 20.77 9.66
CA LEU A 245 -10.56 22.05 9.14
C LEU A 245 -11.66 22.79 8.37
N ASP A 246 -12.59 22.06 7.75
CA ASP A 246 -13.78 22.60 7.08
C ASP A 246 -14.90 22.99 8.08
N GLY A 247 -14.74 22.71 9.39
CA GLY A 247 -15.76 22.95 10.41
C GLY A 247 -16.94 21.96 10.39
N GLU A 248 -16.85 20.89 9.63
CA GLU A 248 -17.93 19.90 9.53
C GLU A 248 -17.96 18.94 10.73
N TRP A 249 -16.80 18.62 11.32
CA TRP A 249 -16.68 17.66 12.40
C TRP A 249 -15.92 18.24 13.60
N PRO A 250 -16.33 17.95 14.84
CA PRO A 250 -15.47 18.16 15.99
C PRO A 250 -14.27 17.22 15.97
N LEU A 251 -13.15 17.67 16.54
CA LEU A 251 -11.87 16.95 16.51
C LEU A 251 -11.98 15.54 17.12
N GLU A 252 -12.68 15.41 18.23
CA GLU A 252 -12.88 14.14 18.92
C GLU A 252 -13.58 13.12 18.02
N MET A 253 -14.59 13.56 17.26
CA MET A 253 -15.28 12.71 16.30
C MET A 253 -14.32 12.24 15.20
N ALA A 254 -13.49 13.13 14.67
CA ALA A 254 -12.51 12.78 13.62
C ALA A 254 -11.51 11.74 14.15
N VAL A 255 -10.96 11.92 15.36
CA VAL A 255 -10.03 10.97 15.97
C VAL A 255 -10.66 9.59 16.13
N GLU A 256 -11.90 9.50 16.64
CA GLU A 256 -12.60 8.21 16.74
C GLU A 256 -12.88 7.58 15.37
N ARG A 257 -13.16 8.37 14.34
CA ARG A 257 -13.31 7.89 12.97
C ARG A 257 -11.98 7.38 12.40
N ILE A 258 -10.87 8.05 12.66
CA ILE A 258 -9.52 7.60 12.26
C ILE A 258 -9.22 6.24 12.90
N LYS A 259 -9.40 6.11 14.21
CA LYS A 259 -9.23 4.83 14.92
C LYS A 259 -10.08 3.72 14.29
N LYS A 260 -11.37 3.97 14.09
CA LYS A 260 -12.30 3.01 13.47
C LYS A 260 -11.86 2.63 12.05
N ASN A 261 -11.56 3.61 11.21
CA ASN A 261 -11.20 3.38 9.80
C ASN A 261 -9.85 2.66 9.68
N THR A 262 -8.90 2.95 10.56
CA THR A 262 -7.61 2.22 10.64
C THR A 262 -7.81 0.76 11.03
N ARG A 263 -8.70 0.47 12.01
CA ARG A 263 -9.06 -0.93 12.36
C ARG A 263 -9.73 -1.66 11.20
N VAL A 264 -10.59 -0.98 10.44
CA VAL A 264 -11.22 -1.54 9.22
C VAL A 264 -10.16 -1.84 8.15
N TYR A 265 -9.20 -0.93 7.97
CA TYR A 265 -8.11 -1.12 7.02
C TYR A 265 -7.21 -2.30 7.43
N ALA A 266 -6.84 -2.39 8.70
CA ALA A 266 -6.06 -3.53 9.22
C ALA A 266 -6.75 -4.88 8.98
N LYS A 267 -8.08 -4.95 9.16
CA LYS A 267 -8.87 -6.14 8.82
C LYS A 267 -8.80 -6.49 7.33
N LYS A 268 -8.91 -5.49 6.45
CA LYS A 268 -8.80 -5.70 5.00
C LYS A 268 -7.43 -6.25 4.62
N GLN A 269 -6.35 -5.74 5.23
CA GLN A 269 -5.01 -6.25 5.02
C GLN A 269 -4.90 -7.72 5.45
N LEU A 270 -5.36 -8.07 6.66
CA LEU A 270 -5.34 -9.46 7.13
C LEU A 270 -6.15 -10.39 6.23
N THR A 271 -7.37 -10.02 5.86
CA THR A 271 -8.19 -10.81 4.94
C THR A 271 -7.48 -11.01 3.60
N TRP A 272 -6.82 -10.00 3.07
CA TRP A 272 -6.05 -10.12 1.82
C TRP A 272 -4.90 -11.12 1.96
N PHE A 273 -4.06 -10.93 2.97
CA PHE A 273 -2.88 -11.77 3.17
C PHE A 273 -3.22 -13.23 3.54
N GLN A 274 -4.35 -13.49 4.22
CA GLN A 274 -4.79 -14.83 4.58
C GLN A 274 -5.15 -15.72 3.37
N HIS A 275 -5.39 -15.13 2.19
CA HIS A 275 -5.57 -15.91 0.96
C HIS A 275 -4.28 -16.52 0.42
N ASP A 276 -3.14 -16.01 0.84
CA ASP A 276 -1.83 -16.53 0.43
C ASP A 276 -1.34 -17.59 1.44
N THR A 277 -1.44 -18.86 1.04
CA THR A 277 -1.04 -20.00 1.87
C THR A 277 0.47 -20.16 2.01
N THR A 278 1.27 -19.42 1.25
CA THR A 278 2.74 -19.44 1.33
C THR A 278 3.29 -18.59 2.47
N ILE A 279 2.45 -17.79 3.13
CA ILE A 279 2.85 -16.94 4.23
C ILE A 279 2.99 -17.76 5.52
N ARG A 280 4.17 -17.72 6.14
CA ARG A 280 4.38 -18.21 7.49
C ARG A 280 4.05 -17.12 8.50
N TRP A 281 3.06 -17.39 9.34
CA TRP A 281 2.57 -16.43 10.33
C TRP A 281 3.27 -16.57 11.67
N PHE A 282 3.60 -15.40 12.29
CA PHE A 282 4.24 -15.30 13.59
C PHE A 282 3.59 -14.19 14.43
N HIS A 283 3.74 -14.31 15.74
CA HIS A 283 3.52 -13.18 16.64
C HIS A 283 4.75 -12.26 16.60
N PRO A 284 4.60 -10.92 16.53
CA PRO A 284 5.75 -10.01 16.41
C PRO A 284 6.73 -10.07 17.60
N ASP A 285 6.29 -10.56 18.74
CA ASP A 285 7.14 -10.69 19.94
C ASP A 285 8.04 -11.94 19.89
N GLU A 286 7.84 -12.83 18.92
CA GLU A 286 8.68 -14.03 18.66
C GLU A 286 9.93 -13.66 17.82
N GLN A 287 10.58 -12.53 18.11
CA GLN A 287 11.65 -11.97 17.26
C GLN A 287 12.78 -12.97 16.99
N GLN A 288 13.26 -13.68 18.03
CA GLN A 288 14.33 -14.66 17.89
C GLN A 288 13.89 -15.83 17.00
N HIS A 289 12.70 -16.36 17.20
CA HIS A 289 12.14 -17.44 16.38
C HIS A 289 11.98 -17.02 14.89
N ILE A 290 11.54 -15.79 14.65
CA ILE A 290 11.47 -15.25 13.29
C ILE A 290 12.85 -15.15 12.65
N LEU A 291 13.84 -14.63 13.39
CA LEU A 291 15.22 -14.51 12.90
C LEU A 291 15.83 -15.89 12.57
N ASP A 292 15.66 -16.86 13.45
CA ASP A 292 16.16 -18.24 13.23
C ASP A 292 15.48 -18.87 12.02
N TYR A 293 14.16 -18.74 11.91
CA TYR A 293 13.42 -19.21 10.73
C TYR A 293 13.93 -18.56 9.42
N VAL A 294 14.21 -17.24 9.43
CA VAL A 294 14.77 -16.57 8.26
C VAL A 294 16.15 -17.15 7.92
N ARG A 295 17.06 -17.26 8.89
CA ARG A 295 18.42 -17.76 8.67
C ARG A 295 18.43 -19.18 8.11
N GLU A 296 17.62 -20.07 8.65
CA GLU A 296 17.47 -21.44 8.17
C GLU A 296 16.95 -21.52 6.72
N ASN A 297 16.19 -20.52 6.30
CA ASN A 297 15.56 -20.52 4.98
C ASN A 297 16.26 -19.65 3.93
N VAL A 298 17.26 -18.84 4.30
CA VAL A 298 18.05 -18.03 3.34
C VAL A 298 19.48 -18.54 3.15
N ALA A 299 19.92 -19.52 3.98
CA ALA A 299 21.21 -20.18 3.89
C ALA A 299 21.43 -20.94 2.57
#